data_15cf13f97b1bfd3c84770fb1793d782a
#
_entry.id   15cf13f97b1bfd3c84770fb1793d782a
#
_cell.length_a   1.000
_cell.length_b   1.000
_cell.length_c   1.000
_cell.angle_alpha   90.00
_cell.angle_beta   90.00
_cell.angle_gamma   90.00
#
_symmetry.space_group_name_H-M   'P 1'
#
loop_
_entity.id
_entity.type
_entity.pdbx_description
1 polymer ?
#
loop_
_entity_poly.entity_id
_entity_poly.type
_entity_poly.pdbx_seq_one_letter_code
_entity_poly.pdbx_strand_id
1 'polypeptide(L)'
;MRQDEGKRFGDRAESGAPTAGSPGAAAAAGDTDPEAPYRRSAAFLTDEALGFLFPAALRAAADVGVADHLADGPRTPAELATATGTDARSLHRVLRLLATRGVVAEDDLGRFTLTGAGQALRSDVPYSARAAVRMLTDRTMWLPAGELTSCLTEGTASFEGIFGMPFFDHFAQDARTAAVFHVGMAAMSDPENAVIPAAYEFPETGTVVDVGGGHGGLLLEVLRRNPGLAGVLYDRSHVLAGHRLDTDKEIAGRWTLAEGDFFTSVPPGDIHLLKRITHDWDDETCVTLLAHCRRALHPGGRVLVLDAVVPRGNDPHQSKTLDLMMMASLTGRERTEADFAELFERAGLRLSRVIPTATVLSVVEAVPA
;
A
#
# COMPACT_ATOMS: atom_id res chain seq x y z
N MET A 1 -8.57 53.09 31.50
CA MET A 1 -8.13 52.57 32.80
C MET A 1 -8.25 51.05 32.76
N ARG A 2 -7.10 50.35 32.83
CA ARG A 2 -6.83 48.92 33.03
C ARG A 2 -7.34 47.96 31.93
N GLN A 3 -6.48 47.34 31.09
CA GLN A 3 -5.53 46.22 31.34
C GLN A 3 -6.31 44.94 31.75
N ASP A 4 -6.19 43.74 31.22
CA ASP A 4 -4.98 43.10 30.66
C ASP A 4 -5.29 41.66 30.25
N GLU A 5 -4.39 41.07 29.43
CA GLU A 5 -4.01 39.67 29.32
C GLU A 5 -5.05 38.69 28.73
N GLY A 6 -4.87 38.08 27.59
CA GLY A 6 -3.67 37.41 27.07
C GLY A 6 -3.55 35.98 27.58
N LYS A 7 -4.11 34.99 26.83
CA LYS A 7 -3.59 33.62 26.89
C LYS A 7 -3.69 32.93 25.54
N ARG A 8 -2.53 32.77 24.94
CA ARG A 8 -2.27 31.86 23.82
C ARG A 8 -2.37 30.42 24.34
N PHE A 9 -3.15 29.59 23.71
CA PHE A 9 -2.98 28.15 23.78
C PHE A 9 -2.51 27.68 22.41
N GLY A 10 -1.21 27.44 22.32
CA GLY A 10 -0.64 26.60 21.28
C GLY A 10 -0.53 25.20 21.85
N ASP A 11 -1.24 24.27 21.31
CA ASP A 11 -0.93 22.86 21.49
C ASP A 11 -0.63 22.25 20.12
N ARG A 12 0.65 21.98 19.93
CA ARG A 12 1.13 21.10 18.86
C ARG A 12 0.82 19.67 19.27
N ALA A 13 -0.10 19.03 18.58
CA ALA A 13 -0.22 17.59 18.62
C ALA A 13 0.94 16.98 17.80
N GLU A 14 1.97 16.53 18.49
CA GLU A 14 3.00 15.66 17.93
C GLU A 14 2.38 14.26 17.72
N SER A 15 2.06 13.92 16.49
CA SER A 15 1.74 12.56 16.10
C SER A 15 3.04 11.76 15.94
N GLY A 16 3.57 11.25 17.04
CA GLY A 16 4.67 10.29 17.04
C GLY A 16 4.14 8.90 16.79
N ALA A 17 4.30 8.38 15.56
CA ALA A 17 4.25 6.94 15.33
C ALA A 17 5.43 6.29 16.10
N PRO A 18 5.27 5.13 16.75
CA PRO A 18 6.38 4.46 17.39
C PRO A 18 7.32 3.93 16.29
N THR A 19 8.44 4.62 16.10
CA THR A 19 9.56 4.10 15.33
C THR A 19 10.09 2.89 16.07
N ALA A 20 10.17 1.75 15.37
CA ALA A 20 10.93 0.60 15.83
C ALA A 20 12.34 1.08 16.16
N GLY A 21 12.69 1.07 17.45
CA GLY A 21 13.95 1.59 17.93
C GLY A 21 15.11 0.83 17.30
N SER A 22 15.93 1.53 16.55
CA SER A 22 17.27 1.05 16.21
C SER A 22 18.01 0.70 17.49
N PRO A 23 18.71 -0.45 17.56
CA PRO A 23 19.55 -0.78 18.71
C PRO A 23 20.82 0.09 18.69
N GLY A 24 20.64 1.35 19.03
CA GLY A 24 21.70 2.34 19.09
C GLY A 24 21.80 2.97 20.47
N ALA A 25 22.90 2.65 21.18
CA ALA A 25 23.45 3.37 22.31
C ALA A 25 22.69 3.31 23.65
N ALA A 26 22.77 2.17 24.32
CA ALA A 26 23.01 2.16 25.75
C ALA A 26 24.37 1.52 25.98
N ALA A 27 25.42 2.32 26.00
CA ALA A 27 26.73 1.89 26.46
C ALA A 27 26.63 1.69 28.00
N ALA A 28 26.29 0.47 28.43
CA ALA A 28 26.45 0.03 29.79
C ALA A 28 27.96 -0.20 30.02
N ALA A 29 28.52 0.56 30.93
CA ALA A 29 29.87 0.38 31.41
C ALA A 29 30.00 -1.05 31.99
N GLY A 30 30.96 -1.86 31.47
CA GLY A 30 31.46 -3.02 32.18
C GLY A 30 31.36 -4.40 31.57
N ASP A 31 30.92 -4.57 30.31
CA ASP A 31 30.96 -5.89 29.66
C ASP A 31 32.33 -6.13 29.03
N THR A 32 33.24 -6.81 29.81
CA THR A 32 34.60 -7.16 29.36
C THR A 32 34.64 -8.44 28.52
N ASP A 33 33.50 -9.03 28.23
CA ASP A 33 33.39 -10.24 27.42
C ASP A 33 33.50 -9.89 25.91
N PRO A 34 34.55 -10.35 25.23
CA PRO A 34 34.76 -10.05 23.82
C PRO A 34 33.69 -10.69 22.90
N GLU A 35 32.93 -11.67 23.37
CA GLU A 35 31.87 -12.32 22.60
C GLU A 35 30.49 -11.67 22.80
N ALA A 36 30.33 -10.80 23.79
CA ALA A 36 29.05 -10.15 24.09
C ALA A 36 28.41 -9.42 22.90
N PRO A 37 29.16 -8.69 22.03
CA PRO A 37 28.62 -8.08 20.83
C PRO A 37 28.01 -9.11 19.85
N TYR A 38 28.68 -10.22 19.64
CA TYR A 38 28.21 -11.28 18.74
C TYR A 38 26.95 -11.96 19.29
N ARG A 39 26.88 -12.23 20.60
CA ARG A 39 25.68 -12.80 21.22
C ARG A 39 24.47 -11.88 21.12
N ARG A 40 24.64 -10.56 21.34
CA ARG A 40 23.57 -9.58 21.14
C ARG A 40 23.09 -9.52 19.69
N SER A 41 24.02 -9.51 18.74
CA SER A 41 23.69 -9.52 17.32
C SER A 41 22.98 -10.80 16.88
N ALA A 42 23.41 -11.96 17.39
CA ALA A 42 22.74 -13.23 17.12
C ALA A 42 21.32 -13.27 17.69
N ALA A 43 21.11 -12.78 18.91
CA ALA A 43 19.78 -12.67 19.52
C ALA A 43 18.87 -11.74 18.68
N PHE A 44 19.35 -10.56 18.26
CA PHE A 44 18.63 -9.67 17.38
C PHE A 44 18.20 -10.35 16.08
N LEU A 45 19.12 -11.01 15.37
CA LEU A 45 18.79 -11.71 14.12
C LEU A 45 17.79 -12.86 14.32
N THR A 46 17.87 -13.55 15.47
CA THR A 46 16.92 -14.60 15.81
C THR A 46 15.52 -14.04 16.08
N ASP A 47 15.43 -12.92 16.77
CA ASP A 47 14.16 -12.23 17.01
C ASP A 47 13.55 -11.72 15.71
N GLU A 48 14.36 -11.13 14.81
CA GLU A 48 13.90 -10.71 13.46
C GLU A 48 13.40 -11.92 12.65
N ALA A 49 14.08 -13.07 12.72
CA ALA A 49 13.66 -14.29 12.03
C ALA A 49 12.32 -14.82 12.53
N LEU A 50 11.96 -14.60 13.80
CA LEU A 50 10.64 -14.91 14.36
C LEU A 50 9.56 -13.89 13.98
N GLY A 51 9.96 -12.77 13.40
CA GLY A 51 9.08 -11.66 13.04
C GLY A 51 7.89 -12.05 12.14
N PHE A 52 8.03 -13.11 11.34
CA PHE A 52 6.95 -13.63 10.47
C PHE A 52 5.71 -14.10 11.25
N LEU A 53 5.83 -14.42 12.54
CA LEU A 53 4.70 -14.83 13.37
C LEU A 53 3.75 -13.67 13.68
N PHE A 54 4.23 -12.43 13.68
CA PHE A 54 3.37 -11.28 13.95
C PHE A 54 2.33 -11.05 12.83
N PRO A 55 2.68 -10.98 11.53
CA PRO A 55 1.69 -10.92 10.46
C PRO A 55 0.73 -12.12 10.45
N ALA A 56 1.19 -13.32 10.82
CA ALA A 56 0.32 -14.50 10.94
C ALA A 56 -0.71 -14.34 12.07
N ALA A 57 -0.31 -13.81 13.22
CA ALA A 57 -1.22 -13.50 14.34
C ALA A 57 -2.21 -12.39 13.98
N LEU A 58 -1.74 -11.35 13.28
CA LEU A 58 -2.57 -10.25 12.78
C LEU A 58 -3.63 -10.77 11.80
N ARG A 59 -3.24 -11.63 10.87
CA ARG A 59 -4.16 -12.33 9.96
C ARG A 59 -5.22 -13.13 10.73
N ALA A 60 -4.79 -13.96 11.67
CA ALA A 60 -5.70 -14.80 12.45
C ALA A 60 -6.76 -13.94 13.16
N ALA A 61 -6.35 -12.85 13.81
CA ALA A 61 -7.27 -11.93 14.49
C ALA A 61 -8.23 -11.23 13.51
N ALA A 62 -7.74 -10.84 12.32
CA ALA A 62 -8.55 -10.21 11.27
C ALA A 62 -9.57 -11.20 10.69
N ASP A 63 -9.19 -12.47 10.48
CA ASP A 63 -10.07 -13.49 9.92
C ASP A 63 -11.24 -13.81 10.87
N VAL A 64 -10.99 -13.95 12.18
CA VAL A 64 -12.04 -14.25 13.17
C VAL A 64 -12.75 -12.98 13.71
N GLY A 65 -12.36 -11.79 13.25
CA GLY A 65 -13.07 -10.54 13.59
C GLY A 65 -12.90 -10.06 15.02
N VAL A 66 -11.75 -10.32 15.64
CA VAL A 66 -11.48 -9.92 17.05
C VAL A 66 -11.77 -8.44 17.29
N ALA A 67 -11.40 -7.56 16.35
CA ALA A 67 -11.59 -6.12 16.52
C ALA A 67 -13.06 -5.72 16.59
N ASP A 68 -13.92 -6.34 15.81
CA ASP A 68 -15.36 -6.07 15.85
C ASP A 68 -15.95 -6.46 17.21
N HIS A 69 -15.50 -7.56 17.79
CA HIS A 69 -15.94 -8.02 19.11
C HIS A 69 -15.36 -7.21 20.30
N LEU A 70 -14.30 -6.44 20.08
CA LEU A 70 -13.73 -5.52 21.06
C LEU A 70 -14.23 -4.08 20.91
N ALA A 71 -15.10 -3.80 19.93
CA ALA A 71 -15.61 -2.45 19.66
C ALA A 71 -16.33 -1.84 20.87
N ASP A 72 -17.08 -2.65 21.61
CA ASP A 72 -17.92 -2.22 22.74
C ASP A 72 -17.18 -2.18 24.09
N GLY A 73 -15.89 -2.52 24.12
CA GLY A 73 -15.09 -2.44 25.36
C GLY A 73 -14.25 -3.67 25.67
N PRO A 74 -13.66 -3.69 26.88
CA PRO A 74 -12.74 -4.75 27.30
C PRO A 74 -13.41 -6.11 27.43
N ARG A 75 -12.75 -7.16 26.90
CA ARG A 75 -13.21 -8.56 27.01
C ARG A 75 -12.06 -9.49 27.40
N THR A 76 -12.38 -10.51 28.15
CA THR A 76 -11.48 -11.63 28.43
C THR A 76 -11.27 -12.51 27.19
N PRO A 77 -10.17 -13.29 27.11
CA PRO A 77 -9.99 -14.29 26.05
C PRO A 77 -11.12 -15.32 25.95
N ALA A 78 -11.72 -15.69 27.09
CA ALA A 78 -12.83 -16.64 27.12
C ALA A 78 -14.12 -16.06 26.48
N GLU A 79 -14.46 -14.80 26.77
CA GLU A 79 -15.59 -14.09 26.15
C GLU A 79 -15.38 -13.91 24.66
N LEU A 80 -14.17 -13.51 24.24
CA LEU A 80 -13.83 -13.37 22.84
C LEU A 80 -13.86 -14.70 22.10
N ALA A 81 -13.33 -15.77 22.70
CA ALA A 81 -13.36 -17.10 22.11
C ALA A 81 -14.79 -17.61 21.89
N THR A 82 -15.69 -17.35 22.83
CA THR A 82 -17.12 -17.66 22.69
C THR A 82 -17.72 -16.88 21.52
N ALA A 83 -17.41 -15.58 21.41
CA ALA A 83 -17.96 -14.71 20.36
C ALA A 83 -17.40 -15.05 18.96
N THR A 84 -16.14 -15.48 18.86
CA THR A 84 -15.45 -15.78 17.60
C THR A 84 -15.50 -17.26 17.20
N GLY A 85 -16.00 -18.15 18.09
CA GLY A 85 -16.00 -19.58 17.85
C GLY A 85 -14.61 -20.22 17.89
N THR A 86 -13.67 -19.66 18.68
CA THR A 86 -12.27 -20.10 18.74
C THR A 86 -11.94 -20.76 20.10
N ASP A 87 -10.75 -21.35 20.20
CA ASP A 87 -10.22 -21.84 21.49
C ASP A 87 -9.63 -20.68 22.30
N ALA A 88 -10.08 -20.51 23.54
CA ALA A 88 -9.71 -19.39 24.39
C ALA A 88 -8.23 -19.32 24.71
N ARG A 89 -7.56 -20.48 24.90
CA ARG A 89 -6.13 -20.55 25.20
C ARG A 89 -5.30 -20.15 23.99
N SER A 90 -5.69 -20.61 22.83
CA SER A 90 -5.03 -20.27 21.55
C SER A 90 -5.21 -18.80 21.22
N LEU A 91 -6.44 -18.28 21.35
CA LEU A 91 -6.74 -16.86 21.12
C LEU A 91 -5.95 -15.95 22.07
N HIS A 92 -5.85 -16.30 23.37
CA HIS A 92 -5.05 -15.54 24.33
C HIS A 92 -3.58 -15.41 23.89
N ARG A 93 -2.99 -16.48 23.33
CA ARG A 93 -1.60 -16.45 22.84
C ARG A 93 -1.44 -15.49 21.65
N VAL A 94 -2.41 -15.46 20.73
CA VAL A 94 -2.44 -14.52 19.62
C VAL A 94 -2.55 -13.09 20.14
N LEU A 95 -3.49 -12.81 21.04
CA LEU A 95 -3.71 -11.47 21.60
C LEU A 95 -2.49 -10.93 22.32
N ARG A 96 -1.79 -11.75 23.11
CA ARG A 96 -0.55 -11.35 23.79
C ARG A 96 0.54 -10.92 22.79
N LEU A 97 0.70 -11.62 21.67
CA LEU A 97 1.67 -11.22 20.65
C LEU A 97 1.24 -9.90 20.00
N LEU A 98 -0.04 -9.74 19.70
CA LEU A 98 -0.56 -8.48 19.13
C LEU A 98 -0.43 -7.28 20.08
N ALA A 99 -0.50 -7.52 21.40
CA ALA A 99 -0.30 -6.49 22.41
C ALA A 99 1.14 -5.96 22.43
N THR A 100 2.15 -6.79 22.11
CA THR A 100 3.55 -6.36 22.10
C THR A 100 3.87 -5.28 21.07
N ARG A 101 3.03 -5.15 20.01
CA ARG A 101 3.16 -4.10 18.98
C ARG A 101 1.96 -3.16 18.96
N GLY A 102 1.21 -3.08 20.07
CA GLY A 102 0.18 -2.08 20.29
C GLY A 102 -1.05 -2.19 19.39
N VAL A 103 -1.43 -3.39 18.94
CA VAL A 103 -2.72 -3.62 18.26
C VAL A 103 -3.84 -3.71 19.27
N VAL A 104 -3.61 -4.43 20.36
CA VAL A 104 -4.52 -4.50 21.50
C VAL A 104 -3.73 -4.16 22.78
N ALA A 105 -4.42 -3.86 23.87
CA ALA A 105 -3.83 -3.69 25.19
C ALA A 105 -4.50 -4.65 26.18
N GLU A 106 -3.71 -5.30 27.04
CA GLU A 106 -4.17 -6.15 28.14
C GLU A 106 -4.17 -5.33 29.43
N ASP A 107 -5.25 -5.41 30.21
CA ASP A 107 -5.36 -4.76 31.52
C ASP A 107 -4.96 -5.74 32.66
N ASP A 108 -4.88 -5.21 33.89
CA ASP A 108 -4.50 -5.97 35.10
C ASP A 108 -5.49 -7.11 35.43
N LEU A 109 -6.65 -7.15 34.82
CA LEU A 109 -7.65 -8.21 34.96
C LEU A 109 -7.58 -9.24 33.83
N GLY A 110 -6.58 -9.16 32.93
CA GLY A 110 -6.42 -10.03 31.79
C GLY A 110 -7.47 -9.84 30.69
N ARG A 111 -8.08 -8.64 30.61
CA ARG A 111 -9.00 -8.27 29.55
C ARG A 111 -8.28 -7.47 28.48
N PHE A 112 -8.68 -7.65 27.23
CA PHE A 112 -8.12 -6.97 26.09
C PHE A 112 -9.04 -5.85 25.59
N THR A 113 -8.43 -4.75 25.14
CA THR A 113 -9.08 -3.61 24.48
C THR A 113 -8.39 -3.30 23.18
N LEU A 114 -9.07 -2.62 22.25
CA LEU A 114 -8.45 -2.06 21.05
C LEU A 114 -7.62 -0.82 21.40
N THR A 115 -6.44 -0.72 20.82
CA THR A 115 -5.68 0.53 20.73
C THR A 115 -6.13 1.33 19.50
N GLY A 116 -5.52 2.50 19.24
CA GLY A 116 -5.73 3.24 18.00
C GLY A 116 -5.43 2.41 16.75
N ALA A 117 -4.35 1.62 16.75
CA ALA A 117 -4.02 0.71 15.66
C ALA A 117 -5.05 -0.43 15.52
N GLY A 118 -5.51 -0.98 16.64
CA GLY A 118 -6.53 -2.03 16.65
C GLY A 118 -7.88 -1.58 16.12
N GLN A 119 -8.25 -0.31 16.33
CA GLN A 119 -9.49 0.26 15.75
C GLN A 119 -9.51 0.16 14.23
N ALA A 120 -8.36 0.30 13.57
CA ALA A 120 -8.26 0.18 12.11
C ALA A 120 -8.53 -1.24 11.57
N LEU A 121 -8.61 -2.27 12.43
CA LEU A 121 -9.00 -3.63 12.03
C LEU A 121 -10.51 -3.89 12.09
N ARG A 122 -11.30 -2.97 12.61
CA ARG A 122 -12.77 -3.10 12.63
C ARG A 122 -13.32 -3.06 11.22
N SER A 123 -14.41 -3.79 10.98
CA SER A 123 -15.06 -3.84 9.66
C SER A 123 -15.98 -2.63 9.40
N ASP A 124 -16.37 -1.90 10.44
CA ASP A 124 -17.36 -0.81 10.40
C ASP A 124 -16.74 0.61 10.44
N VAL A 125 -15.42 0.72 10.28
CA VAL A 125 -14.72 2.03 10.27
C VAL A 125 -14.32 2.44 8.86
N PRO A 126 -14.26 3.74 8.57
CA PRO A 126 -13.69 4.23 7.32
C PRO A 126 -12.22 3.80 7.19
N TYR A 127 -11.80 3.43 5.99
CA TYR A 127 -10.42 2.99 5.69
C TYR A 127 -9.94 1.81 6.55
N SER A 128 -10.85 0.85 6.83
CA SER A 128 -10.47 -0.37 7.55
C SER A 128 -9.30 -1.09 6.89
N ALA A 129 -8.25 -1.36 7.67
CA ALA A 129 -7.09 -2.11 7.21
C ALA A 129 -7.32 -3.64 7.15
N ARG A 130 -8.46 -4.13 7.64
CA ARG A 130 -8.75 -5.57 7.76
C ARG A 130 -8.60 -6.31 6.44
N ALA A 131 -9.16 -5.77 5.36
CA ALA A 131 -9.09 -6.42 4.05
C ALA A 131 -7.67 -6.39 3.49
N ALA A 132 -6.95 -5.29 3.64
CA ALA A 132 -5.55 -5.17 3.25
C ALA A 132 -4.65 -6.17 4.01
N VAL A 133 -4.84 -6.29 5.33
CA VAL A 133 -4.12 -7.30 6.14
C VAL A 133 -4.38 -8.71 5.64
N ARG A 134 -5.64 -9.06 5.36
CA ARG A 134 -6.02 -10.38 4.85
C ARG A 134 -5.41 -10.68 3.49
N MET A 135 -5.34 -9.70 2.61
CA MET A 135 -4.70 -9.82 1.29
C MET A 135 -3.18 -9.98 1.41
N LEU A 136 -2.51 -9.03 2.10
CA LEU A 136 -1.04 -9.03 2.23
C LEU A 136 -0.49 -10.25 2.96
N THR A 137 -1.31 -10.93 3.75
CA THR A 137 -0.95 -12.16 4.46
C THR A 137 -1.61 -13.40 3.86
N ASP A 138 -2.19 -13.30 2.67
CA ASP A 138 -2.72 -14.45 1.94
C ASP A 138 -1.59 -15.38 1.44
N ARG A 139 -1.95 -16.63 1.16
CA ARG A 139 -1.01 -17.61 0.62
C ARG A 139 -0.33 -17.14 -0.66
N THR A 140 -1.05 -16.38 -1.47
CA THR A 140 -0.55 -15.81 -2.74
C THR A 140 0.58 -14.81 -2.55
N MET A 141 0.65 -14.15 -1.39
CA MET A 141 1.75 -13.25 -1.02
C MET A 141 2.80 -13.97 -0.17
N TRP A 142 2.35 -14.84 0.74
CA TRP A 142 3.19 -15.49 1.74
C TRP A 142 4.12 -16.55 1.17
N LEU A 143 3.61 -17.42 0.29
CA LEU A 143 4.41 -18.53 -0.26
C LEU A 143 5.54 -18.01 -1.17
N PRO A 144 5.32 -17.08 -2.11
CA PRO A 144 6.41 -16.50 -2.88
C PRO A 144 7.49 -15.83 -2.02
N ALA A 145 7.09 -15.11 -0.96
CA ALA A 145 8.05 -14.50 -0.04
C ALA A 145 8.91 -15.52 0.70
N GLY A 146 8.42 -16.74 0.92
CA GLY A 146 9.19 -17.85 1.48
C GLY A 146 10.29 -18.39 0.56
N GLU A 147 10.17 -18.14 -0.75
CA GLU A 147 11.08 -18.62 -1.79
C GLU A 147 12.05 -17.54 -2.32
N LEU A 148 12.30 -16.48 -1.54
CA LEU A 148 13.22 -15.40 -1.95
C LEU A 148 14.62 -15.90 -2.30
N THR A 149 15.10 -17.00 -1.70
CA THR A 149 16.40 -17.61 -2.06
C THR A 149 16.39 -18.09 -3.51
N SER A 150 15.30 -18.69 -3.98
CA SER A 150 15.12 -19.10 -5.38
C SER A 150 15.13 -17.88 -6.30
N CYS A 151 14.38 -16.81 -5.93
CA CYS A 151 14.38 -15.57 -6.71
C CYS A 151 15.80 -14.97 -6.84
N LEU A 152 16.61 -14.99 -5.78
CA LEU A 152 17.99 -14.50 -5.82
C LEU A 152 18.92 -15.34 -6.71
N THR A 153 18.71 -16.65 -6.78
CA THR A 153 19.58 -17.55 -7.55
C THR A 153 19.19 -17.66 -9.01
N GLU A 154 17.89 -17.59 -9.30
CA GLU A 154 17.34 -17.77 -10.64
C GLU A 154 17.08 -16.45 -11.37
N GLY A 155 16.97 -15.32 -10.64
CA GLY A 155 16.66 -14.02 -11.20
C GLY A 155 15.21 -13.87 -11.70
N THR A 156 14.31 -14.76 -11.26
CA THR A 156 12.90 -14.80 -11.66
C THR A 156 11.98 -14.87 -10.44
N ALA A 157 10.75 -14.38 -10.58
CA ALA A 157 9.75 -14.48 -9.53
C ALA A 157 9.36 -15.95 -9.28
N SER A 158 9.14 -16.30 -8.02
CA SER A 158 8.78 -17.67 -7.60
C SER A 158 7.29 -17.99 -7.77
N PHE A 159 6.44 -16.98 -7.98
CA PHE A 159 4.99 -17.14 -8.01
C PHE A 159 4.50 -18.17 -9.04
N GLU A 160 4.98 -18.09 -10.27
CA GLU A 160 4.57 -19.01 -11.33
C GLU A 160 5.01 -20.46 -11.03
N GLY A 161 6.20 -20.65 -10.46
CA GLY A 161 6.68 -21.96 -10.03
C GLY A 161 5.81 -22.59 -8.93
N ILE A 162 5.22 -21.77 -8.04
CA ILE A 162 4.36 -22.23 -6.94
C ILE A 162 2.93 -22.50 -7.40
N PHE A 163 2.37 -21.59 -8.22
CA PHE A 163 0.94 -21.63 -8.59
C PHE A 163 0.68 -22.15 -10.02
N GLY A 164 1.73 -22.41 -10.80
CA GLY A 164 1.66 -23.00 -12.15
C GLY A 164 1.21 -22.02 -13.24
N MET A 165 1.09 -20.73 -12.92
CA MET A 165 0.68 -19.68 -13.86
C MET A 165 1.12 -18.29 -13.35
N PRO A 166 1.18 -17.27 -14.24
CA PRO A 166 1.49 -15.88 -13.87
C PRO A 166 0.51 -15.31 -12.85
N PHE A 167 0.96 -14.29 -12.12
CA PHE A 167 0.25 -13.68 -11.00
C PHE A 167 -1.19 -13.25 -11.35
N PHE A 168 -1.38 -12.45 -12.38
CA PHE A 168 -2.71 -11.95 -12.76
C PHE A 168 -3.61 -13.05 -13.32
N ASP A 169 -3.05 -14.05 -14.00
CA ASP A 169 -3.81 -15.18 -14.53
C ASP A 169 -4.36 -16.07 -13.41
N HIS A 170 -3.61 -16.21 -12.31
CA HIS A 170 -4.06 -16.95 -11.14
C HIS A 170 -5.34 -16.33 -10.55
N PHE A 171 -5.39 -15.01 -10.39
CA PHE A 171 -6.60 -14.33 -9.90
C PHE A 171 -7.75 -14.36 -10.91
N ALA A 172 -7.48 -14.43 -12.20
CA ALA A 172 -8.53 -14.59 -13.22
C ALA A 172 -9.22 -15.96 -13.17
N GLN A 173 -8.55 -16.99 -12.64
CA GLN A 173 -9.07 -18.37 -12.59
C GLN A 173 -9.69 -18.75 -11.24
N ASP A 174 -9.27 -18.14 -10.12
CA ASP A 174 -9.79 -18.40 -8.77
C ASP A 174 -10.58 -17.22 -8.23
N ALA A 175 -11.90 -17.25 -8.43
CA ALA A 175 -12.80 -16.18 -7.99
C ALA A 175 -12.75 -15.90 -6.48
N ARG A 176 -12.46 -16.89 -5.62
CA ARG A 176 -12.36 -16.71 -4.18
C ARG A 176 -11.10 -15.92 -3.81
N THR A 177 -9.97 -16.30 -4.35
CA THR A 177 -8.69 -15.63 -4.14
C THR A 177 -8.71 -14.24 -4.78
N ALA A 178 -9.30 -14.10 -5.98
CA ALA A 178 -9.54 -12.83 -6.64
C ALA A 178 -10.34 -11.86 -5.76
N ALA A 179 -11.42 -12.32 -5.13
CA ALA A 179 -12.21 -11.48 -4.24
C ALA A 179 -11.40 -10.93 -3.04
N VAL A 180 -10.56 -11.77 -2.42
CA VAL A 180 -9.66 -11.31 -1.33
C VAL A 180 -8.66 -10.28 -1.84
N PHE A 181 -8.06 -10.52 -3.01
CA PHE A 181 -7.11 -9.62 -3.64
C PHE A 181 -7.74 -8.26 -3.99
N HIS A 182 -8.85 -8.25 -4.71
CA HIS A 182 -9.50 -7.00 -5.14
C HIS A 182 -10.01 -6.16 -3.98
N VAL A 183 -10.63 -6.79 -2.97
CA VAL A 183 -11.10 -6.06 -1.77
C VAL A 183 -9.92 -5.54 -0.96
N GLY A 184 -8.84 -6.30 -0.85
CA GLY A 184 -7.62 -5.86 -0.18
C GLY A 184 -6.92 -4.71 -0.90
N MET A 185 -6.79 -4.78 -2.22
CA MET A 185 -6.24 -3.71 -3.05
C MET A 185 -7.07 -2.43 -2.95
N ALA A 186 -8.39 -2.52 -2.98
CA ALA A 186 -9.27 -1.36 -2.78
C ALA A 186 -9.05 -0.74 -1.40
N ALA A 187 -8.96 -1.54 -0.33
CA ALA A 187 -8.73 -1.04 1.02
C ALA A 187 -7.36 -0.34 1.19
N MET A 188 -6.32 -0.79 0.49
CA MET A 188 -5.03 -0.09 0.43
C MET A 188 -5.10 1.19 -0.41
N SER A 189 -5.82 1.12 -1.52
CA SER A 189 -5.88 2.19 -2.51
C SER A 189 -6.73 3.38 -2.08
N ASP A 190 -7.80 3.16 -1.32
CA ASP A 190 -8.74 4.22 -0.95
C ASP A 190 -8.13 5.35 -0.10
N PRO A 191 -7.29 5.08 0.94
CA PRO A 191 -6.58 6.15 1.63
C PRO A 191 -5.61 6.93 0.73
N GLU A 192 -4.95 6.25 -0.21
CA GLU A 192 -4.03 6.87 -1.16
C GLU A 192 -4.78 7.78 -2.14
N ASN A 193 -5.92 7.31 -2.67
CA ASN A 193 -6.77 8.07 -3.58
C ASN A 193 -7.24 9.39 -2.98
N ALA A 194 -7.47 9.44 -1.66
CA ALA A 194 -7.90 10.63 -0.96
C ALA A 194 -6.81 11.71 -0.87
N VAL A 195 -5.53 11.32 -0.80
CA VAL A 195 -4.43 12.25 -0.53
C VAL A 195 -3.60 12.60 -1.78
N ILE A 196 -3.47 11.70 -2.75
CA ILE A 196 -2.69 11.93 -3.97
C ILE A 196 -3.14 13.18 -4.73
N PRO A 197 -4.45 13.38 -5.01
CA PRO A 197 -4.89 14.57 -5.74
C PRO A 197 -4.63 15.90 -5.01
N ALA A 198 -4.43 15.85 -3.68
CA ALA A 198 -4.08 17.04 -2.91
C ALA A 198 -2.58 17.40 -3.00
N ALA A 199 -1.74 16.44 -3.37
CA ALA A 199 -0.30 16.66 -3.50
C ALA A 199 0.09 17.21 -4.88
N TYR A 200 -0.82 17.23 -5.84
CA TYR A 200 -0.55 17.64 -7.22
C TYR A 200 -1.48 18.76 -7.68
N GLU A 201 -0.91 19.79 -8.31
CA GLU A 201 -1.68 20.89 -8.91
C GLU A 201 -2.11 20.50 -10.33
N PHE A 202 -3.35 20.09 -10.47
CA PHE A 202 -3.95 19.81 -11.76
C PHE A 202 -4.28 21.12 -12.51
N PRO A 203 -4.29 21.09 -13.87
CA PRO A 203 -4.75 22.25 -14.65
C PRO A 203 -6.24 22.55 -14.41
N GLU A 204 -6.65 23.78 -14.67
CA GLU A 204 -8.05 24.20 -14.51
C GLU A 204 -9.02 23.40 -15.39
N THR A 205 -8.58 23.02 -16.59
CA THR A 205 -9.37 22.27 -17.57
C THR A 205 -8.50 21.22 -18.28
N GLY A 206 -9.13 20.21 -18.85
CA GLY A 206 -8.45 19.16 -19.63
C GLY A 206 -9.04 17.79 -19.39
N THR A 207 -8.48 16.80 -20.05
CA THR A 207 -8.86 15.39 -19.94
C THR A 207 -7.80 14.60 -19.19
N VAL A 208 -8.21 13.94 -18.11
CA VAL A 208 -7.38 13.01 -17.32
C VAL A 208 -7.76 11.59 -17.68
N VAL A 209 -6.80 10.79 -18.09
CA VAL A 209 -6.97 9.36 -18.39
C VAL A 209 -6.35 8.55 -17.25
N ASP A 210 -7.14 7.77 -16.54
CA ASP A 210 -6.69 6.84 -15.49
C ASP A 210 -6.42 5.49 -16.15
N VAL A 211 -5.14 5.23 -16.45
CA VAL A 211 -4.67 4.08 -17.24
C VAL A 211 -4.47 2.88 -16.31
N GLY A 212 -5.24 1.81 -16.52
CA GLY A 212 -5.31 0.71 -15.58
C GLY A 212 -5.98 1.14 -14.26
N GLY A 213 -6.95 2.05 -14.35
CA GLY A 213 -7.52 2.74 -13.18
C GLY A 213 -8.43 1.88 -12.31
N GLY A 214 -8.60 0.58 -12.62
CA GLY A 214 -9.39 -0.34 -11.84
C GLY A 214 -10.84 0.12 -11.73
N HIS A 215 -11.34 0.24 -10.50
CA HIS A 215 -12.70 0.72 -10.25
C HIS A 215 -12.83 2.26 -10.25
N GLY A 216 -11.79 3.01 -10.64
CA GLY A 216 -11.84 4.47 -10.82
C GLY A 216 -11.77 5.29 -9.53
N GLY A 217 -11.29 4.72 -8.43
CA GLY A 217 -11.23 5.43 -7.15
C GLY A 217 -10.33 6.67 -7.18
N LEU A 218 -9.18 6.62 -7.88
CA LEU A 218 -8.31 7.77 -8.03
C LEU A 218 -8.95 8.83 -8.93
N LEU A 219 -9.48 8.43 -10.08
CA LEU A 219 -10.15 9.35 -11.01
C LEU A 219 -11.32 10.07 -10.35
N LEU A 220 -12.11 9.36 -9.52
CA LEU A 220 -13.20 9.93 -8.73
C LEU A 220 -12.70 11.09 -7.86
N GLU A 221 -11.63 10.89 -7.08
CA GLU A 221 -11.09 11.91 -6.20
C GLU A 221 -10.43 13.08 -6.97
N VAL A 222 -9.80 12.80 -8.12
CA VAL A 222 -9.26 13.84 -9.01
C VAL A 222 -10.40 14.72 -9.54
N LEU A 223 -11.48 14.13 -10.03
CA LEU A 223 -12.61 14.89 -10.59
C LEU A 223 -13.39 15.68 -9.53
N ARG A 224 -13.53 15.14 -8.30
CA ARG A 224 -14.15 15.85 -7.17
C ARG A 224 -13.42 17.17 -6.86
N ARG A 225 -12.09 17.10 -6.80
CA ARG A 225 -11.25 18.25 -6.44
C ARG A 225 -11.08 19.25 -7.57
N ASN A 226 -11.26 18.83 -8.82
CA ASN A 226 -10.97 19.63 -10.02
C ASN A 226 -12.22 19.68 -10.91
N PRO A 227 -13.17 20.61 -10.66
CA PRO A 227 -14.46 20.63 -11.34
C PRO A 227 -14.40 20.94 -12.85
N GLY A 228 -13.29 21.52 -13.35
CA GLY A 228 -13.09 21.79 -14.76
C GLY A 228 -12.47 20.64 -15.55
N LEU A 229 -12.09 19.53 -14.91
CA LEU A 229 -11.53 18.37 -15.58
C LEU A 229 -12.61 17.40 -16.05
N ALA A 230 -12.36 16.76 -17.19
CA ALA A 230 -13.03 15.55 -17.65
C ALA A 230 -12.14 14.33 -17.43
N GLY A 231 -12.75 13.16 -17.22
CA GLY A 231 -12.04 11.91 -16.93
C GLY A 231 -12.34 10.80 -17.93
N VAL A 232 -11.34 9.96 -18.20
CA VAL A 232 -11.48 8.69 -18.89
C VAL A 232 -10.95 7.60 -17.98
N LEU A 233 -11.80 6.69 -17.54
CA LEU A 233 -11.37 5.49 -16.87
C LEU A 233 -11.07 4.42 -17.92
N TYR A 234 -9.82 4.00 -18.00
CA TYR A 234 -9.35 3.06 -18.99
C TYR A 234 -8.84 1.78 -18.35
N ASP A 235 -9.50 0.67 -18.64
CA ASP A 235 -9.15 -0.66 -18.14
C ASP A 235 -9.78 -1.75 -19.02
N ARG A 236 -9.61 -3.01 -18.65
CA ARG A 236 -10.27 -4.15 -19.30
C ARG A 236 -11.76 -4.17 -18.97
N SER A 237 -12.59 -4.65 -19.91
CA SER A 237 -14.06 -4.66 -19.80
C SER A 237 -14.60 -5.24 -18.49
N HIS A 238 -14.05 -6.38 -18.06
CA HIS A 238 -14.51 -7.05 -16.83
C HIS A 238 -14.17 -6.26 -15.55
N VAL A 239 -13.11 -5.43 -15.57
CA VAL A 239 -12.74 -4.53 -14.47
C VAL A 239 -13.66 -3.32 -14.44
N LEU A 240 -13.91 -2.72 -15.61
CA LEU A 240 -14.80 -1.56 -15.75
C LEU A 240 -16.24 -1.86 -15.31
N ALA A 241 -16.70 -3.10 -15.39
CA ALA A 241 -18.02 -3.50 -14.91
C ALA A 241 -18.23 -3.23 -13.40
N GLY A 242 -17.15 -3.09 -12.63
CA GLY A 242 -17.18 -2.79 -11.20
C GLY A 242 -16.84 -1.33 -10.84
N HIS A 243 -16.87 -0.39 -11.79
CA HIS A 243 -16.47 0.99 -11.53
C HIS A 243 -17.37 1.69 -10.51
N ARG A 244 -16.83 2.73 -9.85
CA ARG A 244 -17.52 3.49 -8.79
C ARG A 244 -17.87 4.94 -9.19
N LEU A 245 -17.60 5.35 -10.42
CA LEU A 245 -17.74 6.75 -10.84
C LEU A 245 -19.20 7.25 -10.85
N ASP A 246 -20.16 6.36 -11.03
CA ASP A 246 -21.59 6.66 -11.01
C ASP A 246 -22.18 6.85 -9.60
N THR A 247 -21.40 6.51 -8.56
CA THR A 247 -21.82 6.68 -7.16
C THR A 247 -21.80 8.15 -6.71
N ASP A 248 -21.15 9.02 -7.47
CA ASP A 248 -21.03 10.45 -7.14
C ASP A 248 -21.69 11.35 -8.17
N LYS A 249 -22.71 12.08 -7.72
CA LYS A 249 -23.44 13.03 -8.54
C LYS A 249 -22.67 14.30 -8.88
N GLU A 250 -21.66 14.68 -8.10
CA GLU A 250 -20.87 15.89 -8.33
C GLU A 250 -19.97 15.78 -9.57
N ILE A 251 -19.61 14.55 -9.96
CA ILE A 251 -18.81 14.30 -11.17
C ILE A 251 -19.64 13.83 -12.36
N ALA A 252 -20.98 13.79 -12.22
CA ALA A 252 -21.86 13.29 -13.27
C ALA A 252 -21.66 14.06 -14.60
N GLY A 253 -21.57 13.33 -15.70
CA GLY A 253 -21.35 13.88 -17.04
C GLY A 253 -19.92 14.35 -17.34
N ARG A 254 -18.99 14.18 -16.40
CA ARG A 254 -17.57 14.56 -16.59
C ARG A 254 -16.63 13.36 -16.76
N TRP A 255 -17.14 12.17 -16.89
CA TRP A 255 -16.33 10.97 -17.08
C TRP A 255 -16.90 10.05 -18.16
N THR A 256 -16.03 9.25 -18.74
CA THR A 256 -16.35 8.17 -19.69
C THR A 256 -15.54 6.92 -19.35
N LEU A 257 -16.04 5.78 -19.81
CA LEU A 257 -15.30 4.50 -19.77
C LEU A 257 -14.68 4.25 -21.14
N ALA A 258 -13.45 3.76 -21.14
CA ALA A 258 -12.79 3.27 -22.35
C ALA A 258 -12.25 1.88 -22.06
N GLU A 259 -12.67 0.89 -22.84
CA GLU A 259 -12.18 -0.48 -22.75
C GLU A 259 -10.93 -0.66 -23.61
N GLY A 260 -9.93 -1.37 -23.09
CA GLY A 260 -8.75 -1.73 -23.87
C GLY A 260 -7.63 -2.39 -23.10
N ASP A 261 -6.51 -2.52 -23.78
CA ASP A 261 -5.26 -3.03 -23.24
C ASP A 261 -4.17 -1.96 -23.42
N PHE A 262 -3.62 -1.45 -22.33
CA PHE A 262 -2.61 -0.39 -22.35
C PHE A 262 -1.28 -0.83 -22.99
N PHE A 263 -1.08 -2.13 -23.19
CA PHE A 263 0.04 -2.63 -24.00
C PHE A 263 -0.20 -2.52 -25.50
N THR A 264 -1.42 -2.23 -25.92
CA THR A 264 -1.77 -2.02 -27.32
C THR A 264 -1.92 -0.53 -27.62
N SER A 265 -2.67 0.19 -26.81
CA SER A 265 -2.92 1.64 -26.97
C SER A 265 -3.47 2.25 -25.69
N VAL A 266 -3.44 3.58 -25.62
CA VAL A 266 -4.01 4.37 -24.52
C VAL A 266 -4.89 5.49 -25.12
N PRO A 267 -6.05 5.82 -24.54
CA PRO A 267 -6.87 6.95 -25.00
C PRO A 267 -6.14 8.29 -24.94
N PRO A 268 -6.46 9.24 -25.83
CA PRO A 268 -5.86 10.58 -25.82
C PRO A 268 -6.28 11.37 -24.57
N GLY A 269 -5.35 12.19 -24.06
CA GLY A 269 -5.61 13.03 -22.90
C GLY A 269 -4.50 14.06 -22.62
N ASP A 270 -4.79 14.97 -21.70
CA ASP A 270 -3.83 15.98 -21.25
C ASP A 270 -2.96 15.43 -20.11
N ILE A 271 -3.51 14.51 -19.31
CA ILE A 271 -2.80 13.84 -18.22
C ILE A 271 -3.11 12.33 -18.28
N HIS A 272 -2.09 11.51 -18.28
CA HIS A 272 -2.22 10.06 -18.03
C HIS A 272 -1.76 9.73 -16.61
N LEU A 273 -2.64 9.12 -15.83
CA LEU A 273 -2.35 8.59 -14.51
C LEU A 273 -2.04 7.10 -14.62
N LEU A 274 -0.97 6.66 -13.96
CA LEU A 274 -0.57 5.26 -13.84
C LEU A 274 -0.30 4.97 -12.36
N LYS A 275 -1.31 4.52 -11.62
CA LYS A 275 -1.18 4.25 -10.18
C LYS A 275 -0.95 2.77 -9.93
N ARG A 276 0.19 2.42 -9.34
CA ARG A 276 0.57 1.03 -9.06
C ARG A 276 0.50 0.15 -10.32
N ILE A 277 1.02 0.71 -11.43
CA ILE A 277 1.07 0.02 -12.72
C ILE A 277 2.51 -0.31 -13.11
N THR A 278 3.41 0.68 -13.07
CA THR A 278 4.77 0.46 -13.60
C THR A 278 5.58 -0.47 -12.72
N HIS A 279 5.26 -0.59 -11.45
CA HIS A 279 5.94 -1.50 -10.55
C HIS A 279 5.61 -2.98 -10.77
N ASP A 280 4.54 -3.30 -11.50
CA ASP A 280 4.16 -4.69 -11.78
C ASP A 280 4.98 -5.32 -12.92
N TRP A 281 5.63 -4.48 -13.75
CA TRP A 281 6.23 -4.89 -15.02
C TRP A 281 7.72 -4.59 -15.09
N ASP A 282 8.42 -5.42 -15.89
CA ASP A 282 9.83 -5.16 -16.25
C ASP A 282 9.99 -3.86 -17.04
N ASP A 283 11.24 -3.42 -17.19
CA ASP A 283 11.54 -2.12 -17.79
C ASP A 283 11.17 -2.06 -19.29
N GLU A 284 11.32 -3.14 -20.05
CA GLU A 284 10.96 -3.17 -21.49
C GLU A 284 9.45 -3.02 -21.69
N THR A 285 8.69 -3.71 -20.87
CA THR A 285 7.22 -3.63 -20.85
C THR A 285 6.76 -2.22 -20.45
N CYS A 286 7.39 -1.64 -19.41
CA CYS A 286 7.11 -0.27 -18.99
C CYS A 286 7.44 0.77 -20.06
N VAL A 287 8.58 0.64 -20.77
CA VAL A 287 8.94 1.51 -21.89
C VAL A 287 7.86 1.49 -22.97
N THR A 288 7.36 0.31 -23.31
CA THR A 288 6.27 0.14 -24.29
C THR A 288 5.01 0.88 -23.85
N LEU A 289 4.55 0.67 -22.62
CA LEU A 289 3.38 1.34 -22.04
C LEU A 289 3.55 2.86 -22.01
N LEU A 290 4.67 3.35 -21.51
CA LEU A 290 4.95 4.79 -21.42
C LEU A 290 5.07 5.45 -22.79
N ALA A 291 5.59 4.74 -23.80
CA ALA A 291 5.60 5.22 -25.19
C ALA A 291 4.17 5.30 -25.78
N HIS A 292 3.25 4.42 -25.37
CA HIS A 292 1.83 4.55 -25.74
C HIS A 292 1.21 5.77 -25.09
N CYS A 293 1.44 5.99 -23.79
CA CYS A 293 1.01 7.20 -23.09
C CYS A 293 1.53 8.45 -23.81
N ARG A 294 2.86 8.52 -24.07
CA ARG A 294 3.47 9.66 -24.76
C ARG A 294 2.83 9.98 -26.12
N ARG A 295 2.53 8.95 -26.92
CA ARG A 295 1.89 9.14 -28.25
C ARG A 295 0.46 9.66 -28.16
N ALA A 296 -0.24 9.32 -27.07
CA ALA A 296 -1.62 9.70 -26.84
C ALA A 296 -1.77 11.03 -26.07
N LEU A 297 -0.68 11.64 -25.58
CA LEU A 297 -0.74 12.95 -24.95
C LEU A 297 -1.13 14.04 -25.94
N HIS A 298 -2.02 14.93 -25.51
CA HIS A 298 -2.25 16.20 -26.16
C HIS A 298 -1.00 17.11 -26.05
N PRO A 299 -0.85 18.13 -26.92
CA PRO A 299 0.24 19.08 -26.81
C PRO A 299 0.33 19.73 -25.42
N GLY A 300 1.51 19.64 -24.78
CA GLY A 300 1.72 20.13 -23.40
C GLY A 300 1.24 19.17 -22.31
N GLY A 301 0.76 18.00 -22.68
CA GLY A 301 0.32 16.97 -21.73
C GLY A 301 1.47 16.29 -20.99
N ARG A 302 1.14 15.49 -19.99
CA ARG A 302 2.11 14.82 -19.10
C ARG A 302 1.64 13.47 -18.62
N VAL A 303 2.60 12.65 -18.20
CA VAL A 303 2.35 11.36 -17.55
C VAL A 303 2.67 11.50 -16.06
N LEU A 304 1.77 11.03 -15.20
CA LEU A 304 1.96 10.95 -13.76
C LEU A 304 1.98 9.48 -13.36
N VAL A 305 3.17 8.97 -13.08
CA VAL A 305 3.33 7.65 -12.45
C VAL A 305 3.19 7.82 -10.94
N LEU A 306 2.32 7.01 -10.34
CA LEU A 306 1.97 7.07 -8.92
C LEU A 306 2.40 5.75 -8.28
N ASP A 307 3.71 5.62 -8.08
CA ASP A 307 4.37 4.44 -7.52
C ASP A 307 5.28 4.82 -6.33
N ALA A 308 5.73 3.82 -5.60
CA ALA A 308 6.69 4.05 -4.53
C ALA A 308 8.07 4.34 -5.13
N VAL A 309 8.72 5.39 -4.64
CA VAL A 309 10.09 5.73 -5.05
C VAL A 309 11.05 5.24 -3.96
N VAL A 310 11.99 4.38 -4.33
CA VAL A 310 12.98 3.82 -3.40
C VAL A 310 14.03 4.87 -3.04
N PRO A 311 14.12 5.32 -1.78
CA PRO A 311 15.13 6.29 -1.38
C PRO A 311 16.51 5.62 -1.28
N ARG A 312 17.55 6.42 -1.49
CA ARG A 312 18.94 5.99 -1.25
C ARG A 312 19.23 5.87 0.25
N GLY A 313 20.22 5.07 0.60
CA GLY A 313 20.69 4.94 1.96
C GLY A 313 19.98 3.86 2.77
N ASN A 314 20.21 3.86 4.08
CA ASN A 314 19.86 2.76 4.97
C ASN A 314 18.59 3.01 5.79
N ASP A 315 17.98 4.18 5.66
CA ASP A 315 16.79 4.51 6.42
C ASP A 315 15.63 3.57 6.06
N PRO A 316 14.86 3.11 7.04
CA PRO A 316 13.68 2.30 6.79
C PRO A 316 12.69 3.04 5.88
N HIS A 317 12.23 2.37 4.84
CA HIS A 317 11.18 2.88 3.96
C HIS A 317 10.36 1.72 3.40
N GLN A 318 9.04 1.85 3.37
CA GLN A 318 8.13 0.79 2.97
C GLN A 318 8.37 0.31 1.52
N SER A 319 8.83 1.19 0.61
CA SER A 319 9.16 0.81 -0.76
C SER A 319 10.18 -0.33 -0.84
N LYS A 320 11.15 -0.39 0.08
CA LYS A 320 12.15 -1.46 0.12
C LYS A 320 11.54 -2.83 0.44
N THR A 321 10.45 -2.85 1.22
CA THR A 321 9.69 -4.08 1.49
C THR A 321 8.79 -4.44 0.31
N LEU A 322 8.14 -3.44 -0.30
CA LEU A 322 7.32 -3.64 -1.50
C LEU A 322 8.15 -4.15 -2.66
N ASP A 323 9.38 -3.68 -2.83
CA ASP A 323 10.30 -4.12 -3.88
C ASP A 323 10.59 -5.64 -3.79
N LEU A 324 10.82 -6.16 -2.58
CA LEU A 324 10.97 -7.60 -2.39
C LEU A 324 9.67 -8.38 -2.66
N MET A 325 8.51 -7.79 -2.39
CA MET A 325 7.22 -8.40 -2.72
C MET A 325 7.03 -8.48 -4.24
N MET A 326 7.41 -7.43 -4.98
CA MET A 326 7.41 -7.45 -6.46
C MET A 326 8.37 -8.53 -6.98
N MET A 327 9.60 -8.57 -6.49
CA MET A 327 10.60 -9.58 -6.87
C MET A 327 10.09 -11.02 -6.67
N ALA A 328 9.35 -11.27 -5.58
CA ALA A 328 8.83 -12.61 -5.28
C ALA A 328 7.65 -13.02 -6.19
N SER A 329 6.86 -12.06 -6.66
CA SER A 329 5.55 -12.33 -7.24
C SER A 329 5.40 -11.93 -8.71
N LEU A 330 6.16 -10.93 -9.18
CA LEU A 330 5.98 -10.28 -10.49
C LEU A 330 7.33 -10.12 -11.23
N THR A 331 7.28 -9.63 -12.45
CA THR A 331 8.49 -9.31 -13.23
C THR A 331 9.01 -7.90 -12.96
N GLY A 332 8.21 -7.09 -12.28
CA GLY A 332 8.50 -5.69 -12.01
C GLY A 332 9.30 -5.45 -10.72
N ARG A 333 9.43 -4.19 -10.38
CA ARG A 333 10.18 -3.72 -9.20
C ARG A 333 9.75 -2.33 -8.78
N GLU A 334 9.98 -1.97 -7.54
CA GLU A 334 9.98 -0.57 -7.14
C GLU A 334 11.25 0.11 -7.65
N ARG A 335 11.12 1.37 -8.04
CA ARG A 335 12.20 2.10 -8.73
C ARG A 335 12.71 3.29 -7.92
N THR A 336 14.00 3.59 -8.04
CA THR A 336 14.56 4.85 -7.56
C THR A 336 14.22 5.98 -8.53
N GLU A 337 14.42 7.24 -8.12
CA GLU A 337 14.28 8.40 -9.00
C GLU A 337 15.17 8.29 -10.25
N ALA A 338 16.38 7.75 -10.12
CA ALA A 338 17.29 7.54 -11.24
C ALA A 338 16.77 6.47 -12.22
N ASP A 339 16.20 5.37 -11.70
CA ASP A 339 15.57 4.34 -12.54
C ASP A 339 14.38 4.90 -13.32
N PHE A 340 13.55 5.76 -12.68
CA PHE A 340 12.44 6.44 -13.38
C PHE A 340 12.95 7.39 -14.47
N ALA A 341 14.03 8.13 -14.22
CA ALA A 341 14.62 9.02 -15.23
C ALA A 341 15.09 8.24 -16.46
N GLU A 342 15.78 7.12 -16.27
CA GLU A 342 16.23 6.23 -17.34
C GLU A 342 15.03 5.61 -18.09
N LEU A 343 14.04 5.10 -17.37
CA LEU A 343 12.84 4.51 -17.95
C LEU A 343 12.08 5.49 -18.85
N PHE A 344 11.93 6.73 -18.38
CA PHE A 344 11.26 7.79 -19.15
C PHE A 344 12.04 8.19 -20.39
N GLU A 345 13.38 8.34 -20.30
CA GLU A 345 14.23 8.65 -21.43
C GLU A 345 14.08 7.59 -22.55
N ARG A 346 14.10 6.33 -22.19
CA ARG A 346 13.89 5.21 -23.13
C ARG A 346 12.52 5.24 -23.79
N ALA A 347 11.47 5.77 -23.09
CA ALA A 347 10.12 5.94 -23.63
C ALA A 347 9.93 7.26 -24.43
N GLY A 348 10.98 8.11 -24.56
CA GLY A 348 10.92 9.42 -25.18
C GLY A 348 10.19 10.48 -24.33
N LEU A 349 10.20 10.26 -23.02
CA LEU A 349 9.76 11.20 -22.00
C LEU A 349 10.97 11.72 -21.23
N ARG A 350 10.76 12.76 -20.43
CA ARG A 350 11.76 13.30 -19.50
C ARG A 350 11.15 13.44 -18.12
N LEU A 351 11.86 12.96 -17.09
CA LEU A 351 11.49 13.21 -15.70
C LEU A 351 11.45 14.72 -15.44
N SER A 352 10.32 15.22 -14.98
CA SER A 352 10.12 16.63 -14.62
C SER A 352 10.38 16.86 -13.14
N ARG A 353 9.72 16.09 -12.29
CA ARG A 353 9.85 16.17 -10.83
C ARG A 353 9.29 14.93 -10.14
N VAL A 354 9.70 14.72 -8.90
CA VAL A 354 9.13 13.74 -7.97
C VAL A 354 8.50 14.50 -6.80
N ILE A 355 7.23 14.27 -6.55
CA ILE A 355 6.47 14.93 -5.48
C ILE A 355 6.09 13.86 -4.45
N PRO A 356 6.66 13.89 -3.24
CA PRO A 356 6.25 12.99 -2.17
C PRO A 356 4.78 13.23 -1.77
N THR A 357 4.08 12.16 -1.37
CA THR A 357 2.74 12.27 -0.78
C THR A 357 2.77 11.90 0.70
N ALA A 358 1.62 11.98 1.36
CA ALA A 358 1.48 11.49 2.75
C ALA A 358 1.40 9.94 2.83
N THR A 359 1.64 9.23 1.71
CA THR A 359 1.68 7.77 1.63
C THR A 359 3.06 7.29 1.17
N VAL A 360 3.21 5.99 0.95
CA VAL A 360 4.43 5.43 0.33
C VAL A 360 4.59 5.85 -1.13
N LEU A 361 3.50 6.21 -1.81
CA LEU A 361 3.53 6.61 -3.21
C LEU A 361 3.99 8.06 -3.36
N SER A 362 4.71 8.31 -4.44
CA SER A 362 5.05 9.65 -4.92
C SER A 362 4.38 9.89 -6.28
N VAL A 363 4.16 11.16 -6.62
CA VAL A 363 3.79 11.55 -7.97
C VAL A 363 5.07 11.79 -8.76
N VAL A 364 5.37 10.90 -9.70
CA VAL A 364 6.54 10.97 -10.58
C VAL A 364 6.07 11.54 -11.92
N GLU A 365 6.31 12.83 -12.12
CA GLU A 365 5.85 13.56 -13.31
C GLU A 365 6.86 13.44 -14.44
N ALA A 366 6.37 13.05 -15.63
CA ALA A 366 7.12 13.04 -16.87
C ALA A 366 6.41 13.85 -17.96
N VAL A 367 7.22 14.50 -18.80
CA VAL A 367 6.76 15.28 -19.97
C VAL A 367 7.46 14.76 -21.22
N PRO A 368 6.90 14.98 -22.43
CA PRO A 368 7.60 14.68 -23.68
C PRO A 368 8.99 15.31 -23.71
N ALA A 369 9.99 14.53 -24.18
CA ALA A 369 11.39 14.96 -24.28
C ALA A 369 11.62 15.98 -25.40
#